data_2648436730210b944d74a2495d7b3cb8
#
_entry.id   2648436730210b944d74a2495d7b3cb8
#
_cell.length_a   1.000
_cell.length_b   1.000
_cell.length_c   1.000
_cell.angle_alpha   90.00
_cell.angle_beta   90.00
_cell.angle_gamma   90.00
#
_symmetry.space_group_name_H-M   'P 1'
#
loop_
_entity.id
_entity.type
_entity.pdbx_description
1 polymer ?
#
loop_
_entity_poly.entity_id
_entity_poly.type
_entity_poly.pdbx_seq_one_letter_code
_entity_poly.pdbx_strand_id
1 'polypeptide(L)'
;MKILCSFVIALLCGGSSLSAAQQWKDTIVVARDGSGDYRTLTEAMEGIRAFMDYKVTVLVKKGVYKEKVILPSWLENVDFIGENAENTIITYDDHANINKMGTFRTYTLKVEGNSITFKNLTIENNAARLGQAVALHSEG
;
A
#
# COMPACT_ATOMS: atom_id res chain seq x y z
N MET A 1 75.56 -7.72 -15.22
CA MET A 1 74.62 -8.02 -14.17
C MET A 1 73.58 -6.95 -14.17
N LYS A 2 72.41 -7.23 -14.78
CA LYS A 2 71.31 -6.26 -14.93
C LYS A 2 70.27 -6.55 -13.88
N ILE A 3 70.06 -5.60 -12.95
CA ILE A 3 69.00 -5.68 -11.96
C ILE A 3 67.77 -4.98 -12.57
N LEU A 4 66.69 -5.73 -12.83
CA LEU A 4 65.41 -5.19 -13.25
C LEU A 4 64.59 -4.88 -11.99
N CYS A 5 64.39 -3.59 -11.69
CA CYS A 5 63.41 -3.14 -10.71
C CYS A 5 62.02 -3.15 -11.36
N SER A 6 61.19 -4.13 -11.00
CA SER A 6 59.81 -4.20 -11.41
C SER A 6 58.98 -3.30 -10.48
N PHE A 7 58.54 -2.15 -10.96
CA PHE A 7 57.58 -1.31 -10.26
C PHE A 7 56.18 -1.91 -10.42
N VAL A 8 55.67 -2.46 -9.36
CA VAL A 8 54.24 -2.84 -9.28
C VAL A 8 53.44 -1.60 -8.91
N ILE A 9 52.77 -1.04 -9.91
CA ILE A 9 51.78 0.02 -9.65
C ILE A 9 50.51 -0.66 -9.16
N ALA A 10 50.23 -0.56 -7.87
CA ALA A 10 48.95 -0.93 -7.27
C ALA A 10 47.89 0.11 -7.67
N LEU A 11 47.05 -0.25 -8.62
CA LEU A 11 45.89 0.56 -9.01
C LEU A 11 44.82 0.43 -7.91
N LEU A 12 44.74 1.41 -7.01
CA LEU A 12 43.64 1.55 -6.06
C LEU A 12 42.38 1.95 -6.86
N CYS A 13 41.57 0.98 -7.24
CA CYS A 13 40.21 1.22 -7.64
C CYS A 13 39.43 1.71 -6.42
N GLY A 14 39.35 3.02 -6.24
CA GLY A 14 38.39 3.66 -5.36
C GLY A 14 37.00 3.41 -5.89
N GLY A 15 36.32 2.37 -5.41
CA GLY A 15 34.92 2.13 -5.65
C GLY A 15 34.13 3.22 -4.95
N SER A 16 33.77 4.28 -5.68
CA SER A 16 32.73 5.21 -5.26
C SER A 16 31.42 4.43 -5.27
N SER A 17 31.01 3.91 -4.12
CA SER A 17 29.64 3.45 -3.92
C SER A 17 28.74 4.68 -4.03
N LEU A 18 28.23 4.92 -5.22
CA LEU A 18 27.08 5.80 -5.43
C LEU A 18 25.93 5.18 -4.64
N SER A 19 25.67 5.71 -3.44
CA SER A 19 24.43 5.47 -2.73
C SER A 19 23.33 5.97 -3.64
N ALA A 20 22.64 5.05 -4.33
CA ALA A 20 21.44 5.38 -5.07
C ALA A 20 20.45 5.92 -4.03
N ALA A 21 20.14 7.21 -4.10
CA ALA A 21 19.09 7.79 -3.29
C ALA A 21 17.82 6.97 -3.55
N GLN A 22 17.22 6.43 -2.50
CA GLN A 22 16.00 5.64 -2.59
C GLN A 22 14.89 6.53 -3.14
N GLN A 23 14.61 6.38 -4.43
CA GLN A 23 13.57 7.15 -5.10
C GLN A 23 12.22 6.52 -4.73
N TRP A 24 11.45 7.20 -3.90
CA TRP A 24 10.10 6.77 -3.56
C TRP A 24 9.18 6.93 -4.78
N LYS A 25 8.40 5.89 -5.07
CA LYS A 25 7.42 5.94 -6.16
C LYS A 25 6.26 6.85 -5.75
N ASP A 26 5.85 7.73 -6.64
CA ASP A 26 4.62 8.53 -6.55
C ASP A 26 3.39 7.78 -7.10
N THR A 27 3.62 6.67 -7.80
CA THR A 27 2.57 5.81 -8.35
C THR A 27 2.87 4.36 -8.02
N ILE A 28 1.91 3.70 -7.37
CA ILE A 28 1.96 2.30 -6.93
C ILE A 28 0.83 1.55 -7.60
N VAL A 29 1.11 0.35 -8.11
CA VAL A 29 0.11 -0.51 -8.75
C VAL A 29 -0.16 -1.72 -7.86
N VAL A 30 -1.42 -1.90 -7.46
CA VAL A 30 -1.90 -3.08 -6.74
C VAL A 30 -2.65 -3.98 -7.72
N ALA A 31 -2.21 -5.23 -7.85
CA ALA A 31 -2.82 -6.21 -8.74
C ALA A 31 -2.73 -7.62 -8.14
N ARG A 32 -3.88 -8.27 -7.93
CA ARG A 32 -3.96 -9.61 -7.33
C ARG A 32 -3.24 -10.70 -8.12
N ASP A 33 -3.17 -10.56 -9.43
CA ASP A 33 -2.48 -11.48 -10.33
C ASP A 33 -0.95 -11.38 -10.28
N GLY A 34 -0.42 -10.39 -9.54
CA GLY A 34 1.01 -10.14 -9.41
C GLY A 34 1.62 -9.30 -10.53
N SER A 35 0.80 -8.71 -11.40
CA SER A 35 1.25 -7.81 -12.48
C SER A 35 1.58 -6.39 -11.99
N GLY A 36 1.26 -6.07 -10.74
CA GLY A 36 1.55 -4.78 -10.10
C GLY A 36 2.78 -4.82 -9.19
N ASP A 37 2.99 -3.72 -8.47
CA ASP A 37 4.05 -3.62 -7.45
C ASP A 37 3.72 -4.46 -6.22
N TYR A 38 2.44 -4.55 -5.86
CA TYR A 38 1.92 -5.32 -4.72
C TYR A 38 0.69 -6.11 -5.11
N ARG A 39 0.40 -7.17 -4.36
CA ARG A 39 -0.78 -8.03 -4.58
C ARG A 39 -1.96 -7.63 -3.71
N THR A 40 -1.71 -6.97 -2.60
CA THR A 40 -2.71 -6.56 -1.62
C THR A 40 -2.60 -5.08 -1.30
N LEU A 41 -3.70 -4.49 -0.82
CA LEU A 41 -3.70 -3.10 -0.35
C LEU A 41 -2.86 -2.95 0.92
N THR A 42 -2.91 -3.93 1.80
CA THR A 42 -2.11 -3.93 3.04
C THR A 42 -0.62 -3.86 2.74
N GLU A 43 -0.10 -4.69 1.83
CA GLU A 43 1.30 -4.65 1.40
C GLU A 43 1.66 -3.30 0.76
N ALA A 44 0.76 -2.72 -0.05
CA ALA A 44 0.98 -1.42 -0.65
C ALA A 44 1.10 -0.31 0.39
N MET A 45 0.28 -0.36 1.46
CA MET A 45 0.37 0.61 2.56
C MET A 45 1.71 0.56 3.30
N GLU A 46 2.24 -0.63 3.52
CA GLU A 46 3.56 -0.83 4.15
C GLU A 46 4.70 -0.28 3.29
N GLY A 47 4.50 -0.21 1.97
CA GLY A 47 5.45 0.34 1.01
C GLY A 47 5.41 1.87 0.87
N ILE A 48 4.42 2.55 1.43
CA ILE A 48 4.28 4.01 1.37
C ILE A 48 5.00 4.66 2.54
N ARG A 49 5.75 5.73 2.25
CA ARG A 49 6.42 6.52 3.28
C ARG A 49 5.41 7.27 4.15
N ALA A 50 5.67 7.36 5.46
CA ALA A 50 4.87 8.16 6.38
C ALA A 50 5.04 9.68 6.15
N PHE A 51 3.98 10.44 6.40
CA PHE A 51 3.97 11.91 6.41
C PHE A 51 4.54 12.53 5.13
N MET A 52 3.92 12.17 3.99
CA MET A 52 4.36 12.68 2.70
C MET A 52 3.84 14.09 2.45
N ASP A 53 4.73 14.96 1.98
CA ASP A 53 4.42 16.30 1.48
C ASP A 53 4.06 16.33 -0.02
N TYR A 54 4.10 15.17 -0.68
CA TYR A 54 3.72 14.95 -2.08
C TYR A 54 2.60 13.92 -2.20
N LYS A 55 1.90 13.95 -3.32
CA LYS A 55 0.79 13.03 -3.59
C LYS A 55 1.30 11.68 -4.11
N VAL A 56 0.75 10.60 -3.55
CA VAL A 56 0.92 9.25 -4.06
C VAL A 56 -0.39 8.75 -4.65
N THR A 57 -0.31 8.12 -5.82
CA THR A 57 -1.44 7.48 -6.47
C THR A 57 -1.30 5.96 -6.36
N VAL A 58 -2.30 5.32 -5.78
CA VAL A 58 -2.42 3.86 -5.72
C VAL A 58 -3.44 3.42 -6.75
N LEU A 59 -2.95 2.83 -7.85
CA LEU A 59 -3.80 2.27 -8.90
C LEU A 59 -4.17 0.84 -8.53
N VAL A 60 -5.45 0.60 -8.29
CA VAL A 60 -5.97 -0.71 -7.91
C VAL A 60 -6.58 -1.38 -9.14
N LYS A 61 -5.95 -2.44 -9.62
CA LYS A 61 -6.44 -3.23 -10.75
C LYS A 61 -7.71 -3.98 -10.38
N LYS A 62 -8.53 -4.29 -11.39
CA LYS A 62 -9.75 -5.09 -11.21
C LYS A 62 -9.46 -6.38 -10.42
N GLY A 63 -10.34 -6.71 -9.52
CA GLY A 63 -10.26 -7.89 -8.66
C GLY A 63 -11.04 -7.71 -7.37
N VAL A 64 -11.26 -8.81 -6.66
CA VAL A 64 -11.88 -8.82 -5.35
C VAL A 64 -10.78 -8.94 -4.30
N TYR A 65 -10.57 -7.88 -3.54
CA TYR A 65 -9.57 -7.80 -2.47
C TYR A 65 -10.26 -8.07 -1.14
N LYS A 66 -10.20 -9.33 -0.69
CA LYS A 66 -10.77 -9.71 0.61
C LYS A 66 -9.77 -9.41 1.71
N GLU A 67 -9.79 -8.19 2.20
CA GLU A 67 -8.88 -7.67 3.21
C GLU A 67 -9.61 -6.70 4.14
N LYS A 68 -9.19 -6.71 5.40
CA LYS A 68 -9.53 -5.67 6.37
C LYS A 68 -8.40 -4.65 6.39
N VAL A 69 -8.63 -3.49 5.82
CA VAL A 69 -7.59 -2.49 5.55
C VAL A 69 -7.69 -1.33 6.54
N ILE A 70 -6.55 -0.93 7.09
CA ILE A 70 -6.42 0.28 7.90
C ILE A 70 -5.47 1.23 7.19
N LEU A 71 -5.93 2.45 6.93
CA LEU A 71 -5.12 3.55 6.46
C LEU A 71 -4.72 4.38 7.67
N PRO A 72 -3.49 4.21 8.19
CA PRO A 72 -3.10 4.77 9.47
C PRO A 72 -2.96 6.30 9.44
N SER A 73 -2.95 6.93 10.60
CA SER A 73 -2.92 8.39 10.75
C SER A 73 -1.69 9.09 10.15
N TRP A 74 -0.60 8.34 9.95
CA TRP A 74 0.60 8.87 9.27
C TRP A 74 0.51 8.82 7.74
N LEU A 75 -0.54 8.19 7.18
CA LEU A 75 -0.78 8.14 5.74
C LEU A 75 -1.53 9.39 5.30
N GLU A 76 -0.89 10.18 4.45
CA GLU A 76 -1.42 11.45 3.96
C GLU A 76 -1.22 11.59 2.46
N ASN A 77 -2.06 12.39 1.81
CA ASN A 77 -1.95 12.74 0.40
C ASN A 77 -1.97 11.53 -0.56
N VAL A 78 -2.90 10.60 -0.37
CA VAL A 78 -3.01 9.39 -1.19
C VAL A 78 -4.32 9.33 -1.94
N ASP A 79 -4.25 9.15 -3.25
CA ASP A 79 -5.41 8.86 -4.11
C ASP A 79 -5.44 7.36 -4.44
N PHE A 80 -6.50 6.67 -4.02
CA PHE A 80 -6.80 5.29 -4.42
C PHE A 80 -7.71 5.31 -5.64
N ILE A 81 -7.23 4.82 -6.77
CA ILE A 81 -7.96 4.82 -8.03
C ILE A 81 -8.14 3.39 -8.52
N GLY A 82 -9.36 2.89 -8.49
CA GLY A 82 -9.72 1.61 -9.07
C GLY A 82 -9.77 1.66 -10.59
N GLU A 83 -9.55 0.52 -11.22
CA GLU A 83 -9.67 0.38 -12.68
C GLU A 83 -11.11 0.64 -13.15
N ASN A 84 -12.11 0.09 -12.43
CA ASN A 84 -13.52 0.46 -12.51
C ASN A 84 -14.25 0.06 -11.23
N ALA A 85 -15.34 0.77 -10.92
CA ALA A 85 -16.07 0.57 -9.67
C ALA A 85 -16.72 -0.82 -9.54
N GLU A 86 -17.18 -1.40 -10.66
CA GLU A 86 -17.92 -2.67 -10.64
C GLU A 86 -17.03 -3.89 -10.37
N ASN A 87 -15.78 -3.83 -10.82
CA ASN A 87 -14.85 -4.97 -10.78
C ASN A 87 -13.64 -4.76 -9.88
N THR A 88 -13.51 -3.59 -9.24
CA THR A 88 -12.47 -3.30 -8.26
C THR A 88 -13.12 -3.21 -6.89
N ILE A 89 -13.13 -4.31 -6.15
CA ILE A 89 -13.93 -4.47 -4.94
C ILE A 89 -13.02 -4.77 -3.75
N ILE A 90 -13.07 -3.91 -2.74
CA ILE A 90 -12.46 -4.16 -1.42
C ILE A 90 -13.57 -4.67 -0.52
N THR A 91 -13.44 -5.88 -0.01
CA THR A 91 -14.51 -6.55 0.74
C THR A 91 -13.99 -7.25 1.99
N TYR A 92 -14.82 -7.31 3.00
CA TYR A 92 -14.63 -8.15 4.17
C TYR A 92 -16.00 -8.58 4.72
N ASP A 93 -16.02 -9.49 5.70
CA ASP A 93 -17.25 -10.13 6.18
C ASP A 93 -17.43 -10.13 7.71
N ASP A 94 -16.82 -9.18 8.42
CA ASP A 94 -17.03 -9.01 9.86
C ASP A 94 -18.42 -8.42 10.17
N HIS A 95 -19.03 -8.87 11.27
CA HIS A 95 -20.27 -8.33 11.82
C HIS A 95 -20.21 -8.24 13.34
N ALA A 96 -21.04 -7.39 13.96
CA ALA A 96 -20.97 -7.02 15.37
C ALA A 96 -21.08 -8.21 16.34
N ASN A 97 -21.71 -9.31 15.92
CA ASN A 97 -21.90 -10.50 16.76
C ASN A 97 -20.71 -11.47 16.73
N ILE A 98 -19.72 -11.25 15.85
CA ILE A 98 -18.48 -12.04 15.86
C ILE A 98 -17.68 -11.68 17.12
N ASN A 99 -17.49 -12.65 18.02
CA ASN A 99 -16.72 -12.49 19.24
C ASN A 99 -17.12 -11.24 20.07
N LYS A 100 -18.37 -10.78 19.96
CA LYS A 100 -18.86 -9.55 20.61
C LYS A 100 -17.99 -8.32 20.31
N MET A 101 -17.46 -8.23 19.10
CA MET A 101 -16.50 -7.16 18.74
C MET A 101 -17.13 -5.77 18.68
N GLY A 102 -18.46 -5.68 18.55
CA GLY A 102 -19.18 -4.43 18.40
C GLY A 102 -19.09 -3.83 17.00
N THR A 103 -20.02 -2.93 16.65
CA THR A 103 -20.23 -2.42 15.30
C THR A 103 -19.00 -1.72 14.73
N PHE A 104 -18.35 -0.85 15.51
CA PHE A 104 -17.24 -0.02 15.01
C PHE A 104 -15.96 -0.79 14.67
N ARG A 105 -15.87 -2.05 15.05
CA ARG A 105 -14.74 -2.92 14.70
C ARG A 105 -14.98 -3.79 13.46
N THR A 106 -16.16 -3.67 12.86
CA THR A 106 -16.57 -4.53 11.74
C THR A 106 -16.21 -3.95 10.35
N TYR A 107 -15.53 -2.83 10.30
CA TYR A 107 -15.16 -2.16 9.05
C TYR A 107 -14.37 -3.06 8.10
N THR A 108 -14.61 -2.88 6.82
CA THR A 108 -13.75 -3.40 5.75
C THR A 108 -12.54 -2.48 5.59
N LEU A 109 -12.79 -1.18 5.49
CA LEU A 109 -11.77 -0.15 5.37
C LEU A 109 -11.92 0.88 6.49
N LYS A 110 -10.82 1.15 7.22
CA LYS A 110 -10.73 2.23 8.20
C LYS A 110 -9.75 3.30 7.73
N VAL A 111 -10.16 4.56 7.78
CA VAL A 111 -9.34 5.71 7.43
C VAL A 111 -9.06 6.52 8.68
N GLU A 112 -7.80 6.59 9.07
CA GLU A 112 -7.30 7.43 10.17
C GLU A 112 -6.41 8.56 9.64
N GLY A 113 -5.99 8.47 8.37
CA GLY A 113 -5.14 9.46 7.70
C GLY A 113 -5.92 10.61 7.07
N ASN A 114 -5.20 11.62 6.60
CA ASN A 114 -5.76 12.84 6.03
C ASN A 114 -5.51 12.93 4.52
N SER A 115 -6.33 13.74 3.82
CA SER A 115 -6.18 13.99 2.38
C SER A 115 -6.16 12.70 1.55
N ILE A 116 -7.07 11.78 1.85
CA ILE A 116 -7.21 10.49 1.16
C ILE A 116 -8.43 10.53 0.27
N THR A 117 -8.28 10.10 -0.97
CA THR A 117 -9.35 10.08 -1.98
C THR A 117 -9.55 8.66 -2.50
N PHE A 118 -10.80 8.28 -2.73
CA PHE A 118 -11.17 7.04 -3.39
C PHE A 118 -11.95 7.32 -4.66
N LYS A 119 -11.56 6.69 -5.78
CA LYS A 119 -12.22 6.82 -7.09
C LYS A 119 -12.33 5.47 -7.78
N ASN A 120 -13.42 5.24 -8.48
CA ASN A 120 -13.64 4.09 -9.36
C ASN A 120 -13.40 2.73 -8.68
N LEU A 121 -13.77 2.58 -7.41
CA LEU A 121 -13.69 1.32 -6.67
C LEU A 121 -14.91 1.17 -5.76
N THR A 122 -15.18 -0.06 -5.36
CA THR A 122 -16.25 -0.41 -4.42
C THR A 122 -15.63 -0.85 -3.11
N ILE A 123 -16.14 -0.31 -2.00
CA ILE A 123 -15.85 -0.74 -0.64
C ILE A 123 -17.14 -1.34 -0.08
N GLU A 124 -17.10 -2.62 0.25
CA GLU A 124 -18.28 -3.31 0.80
C GLU A 124 -17.93 -4.12 2.05
N ASN A 125 -18.92 -4.30 2.90
CA ASN A 125 -18.89 -5.36 3.90
C ASN A 125 -19.91 -6.42 3.46
N ASN A 126 -19.43 -7.61 3.16
CA ASN A 126 -20.23 -8.73 2.64
C ASN A 126 -20.64 -9.71 3.76
N ALA A 127 -20.77 -9.23 4.99
CA ALA A 127 -21.27 -10.05 6.08
C ALA A 127 -22.71 -10.52 5.81
N ALA A 128 -22.99 -11.76 6.17
CA ALA A 128 -24.38 -12.23 6.21
C ALA A 128 -25.20 -11.37 7.19
N ARG A 129 -26.54 -11.36 7.05
CA ARG A 129 -27.46 -10.58 7.91
C ARG A 129 -27.51 -11.12 9.35
N LEU A 130 -26.33 -11.26 9.99
CA LEU A 130 -26.14 -11.80 11.33
C LEU A 130 -25.92 -10.72 12.38
N GLY A 131 -25.77 -9.47 11.96
CA GLY A 131 -25.51 -8.33 12.84
C GLY A 131 -25.19 -7.06 12.07
N GLN A 132 -24.95 -5.97 12.78
CA GLN A 132 -24.50 -4.72 12.19
C GLN A 132 -23.10 -4.89 11.59
N ALA A 133 -22.88 -4.27 10.44
CA ALA A 133 -21.62 -4.35 9.70
C ALA A 133 -21.32 -2.99 9.04
N VAL A 134 -20.05 -2.61 8.99
CA VAL A 134 -19.56 -1.34 8.46
C VAL A 134 -18.65 -1.61 7.27
N ALA A 135 -18.88 -0.95 6.15
CA ALA A 135 -17.99 -1.01 5.00
C ALA A 135 -16.81 -0.04 5.17
N LEU A 136 -17.10 1.22 5.44
CA LEU A 136 -16.11 2.29 5.59
C LEU A 136 -16.28 3.00 6.93
N HIS A 137 -15.18 3.16 7.66
CA HIS A 137 -15.09 3.95 8.90
C HIS A 137 -14.02 5.02 8.73
N SER A 138 -14.36 6.28 8.88
CA SER A 138 -13.42 7.41 8.81
C SER A 138 -13.34 8.11 10.16
N GLU A 139 -12.12 8.35 10.64
CA GLU A 139 -11.79 9.11 11.85
C GLU A 139 -10.93 10.36 11.56
N GLY A 140 -10.48 10.53 10.31
CA GLY A 140 -9.68 11.66 9.82
C GLY A 140 -10.51 12.75 9.16
#